data_9bcd60bc654dec54174bccc04b860d47
#
_entry.id   9bcd60bc654dec54174bccc04b860d47
#
_cell.length_a   1.000
_cell.length_b   1.000
_cell.length_c   1.000
_cell.angle_alpha   90.00
_cell.angle_beta   90.00
_cell.angle_gamma   90.00
#
_symmetry.space_group_name_H-M   'P 1'
#
loop_
_entity.id
_entity.type
_entity.pdbx_description
1 polymer ?
#
loop_
_entity_poly.entity_id
_entity_poly.type
_entity_poly.pdbx_seq_one_letter_code
_entity_poly.pdbx_strand_id
1 'polypeptide(L)'
;MVTSSSRSVFFTYTACFLLVYSLFFSCVKTEVKNNLCQSWQYNLLATREELETRKASVKTRELMETWMLEKQFTELKFSKDGTFQMKWKDMLTTGTWKFKKRGKEIQIVIDEQKQLLSIDLITQDSLIITPITEEDEFTRVLLAKNS
;
A
#
# COMPACT_ATOMS: atom_id res chain seq x y z
N MET A 1 41.44 40.58 20.29
CA MET A 1 40.18 40.08 20.91
C MET A 1 39.03 40.23 19.94
N VAL A 2 38.84 39.36 19.05
CA VAL A 2 37.57 39.19 18.25
C VAL A 2 37.63 37.74 17.72
N THR A 3 36.77 36.86 18.18
CA THR A 3 36.26 35.69 17.43
C THR A 3 35.45 34.78 18.34
N SER A 4 34.20 35.14 18.59
CA SER A 4 33.27 34.19 19.28
C SER A 4 31.84 34.22 18.72
N SER A 5 31.57 34.92 17.64
CA SER A 5 30.17 35.08 17.16
C SER A 5 29.76 34.13 16.01
N SER A 6 30.71 33.51 15.31
CA SER A 6 30.39 32.72 14.12
C SER A 6 29.91 31.30 14.36
N ARG A 7 30.23 30.69 15.52
CA ARG A 7 29.84 29.29 15.80
C ARG A 7 28.37 29.11 16.22
N SER A 8 27.77 30.09 16.81
CA SER A 8 26.38 30.02 17.30
C SER A 8 25.34 30.05 16.17
N VAL A 9 25.61 30.79 15.11
CA VAL A 9 24.68 30.93 13.96
C VAL A 9 24.62 29.63 13.14
N PHE A 10 25.74 28.94 12.95
CA PHE A 10 25.75 27.66 12.22
C PHE A 10 24.95 26.56 12.92
N PHE A 11 25.01 26.51 14.25
CA PHE A 11 24.26 25.52 15.04
C PHE A 11 22.75 25.71 14.98
N THR A 12 22.28 26.95 14.95
CA THR A 12 20.85 27.29 14.85
C THR A 12 20.27 26.93 13.47
N TYR A 13 20.99 27.16 12.37
CA TYR A 13 20.54 26.79 11.03
C TYR A 13 20.47 25.28 10.84
N THR A 14 21.43 24.53 11.36
CA THR A 14 21.44 23.06 11.26
C THR A 14 20.29 22.44 12.08
N ALA A 15 19.99 22.97 13.24
CA ALA A 15 18.88 22.49 14.08
C ALA A 15 17.50 22.79 13.44
N CYS A 16 17.31 23.96 12.83
CA CYS A 16 16.09 24.30 12.10
C CYS A 16 15.90 23.41 10.86
N PHE A 17 16.98 23.11 10.14
CA PHE A 17 16.91 22.26 8.94
C PHE A 17 16.52 20.83 9.29
N LEU A 18 17.04 20.28 10.38
CA LEU A 18 16.68 18.94 10.88
C LEU A 18 15.25 18.87 11.39
N LEU A 19 14.73 19.92 12.03
CA LEU A 19 13.34 20.00 12.49
C LEU A 19 12.35 20.06 11.31
N VAL A 20 12.64 20.89 10.31
CA VAL A 20 11.80 20.98 9.08
C VAL A 20 11.80 19.63 8.34
N TYR A 21 12.95 18.98 8.21
CA TYR A 21 13.05 17.68 7.56
C TYR A 21 12.25 16.58 8.28
N SER A 22 12.23 16.58 9.61
CA SER A 22 11.44 15.61 10.40
C SER A 22 9.93 15.81 10.27
N LEU A 23 9.45 17.04 10.10
CA LEU A 23 8.04 17.34 9.91
C LEU A 23 7.51 16.86 8.54
N PHE A 24 8.30 16.98 7.47
CA PHE A 24 7.91 16.49 6.14
C PHE A 24 7.80 14.96 6.10
N PHE A 25 8.69 14.22 6.76
CA PHE A 25 8.62 12.76 6.81
C PHE A 25 7.43 12.23 7.62
N SER A 26 6.99 12.96 8.64
CA SER A 26 5.82 12.59 9.44
C SER A 26 4.51 12.77 8.64
N CYS A 27 4.43 13.81 7.81
CA CYS A 27 3.24 14.14 7.03
C CYS A 27 2.96 13.07 5.95
N VAL A 28 3.96 12.68 5.17
CA VAL A 28 3.82 11.66 4.10
C VAL A 28 3.33 10.32 4.65
N LYS A 29 3.85 9.88 5.78
CA LYS A 29 3.43 8.61 6.41
C LYS A 29 1.97 8.66 6.89
N THR A 30 1.52 9.80 7.35
CA THR A 30 0.14 10.01 7.81
C THR A 30 -0.83 9.99 6.64
N GLU A 31 -0.49 10.61 5.53
CA GLU A 31 -1.29 10.62 4.31
C GLU A 31 -1.45 9.22 3.72
N VAL A 32 -0.36 8.46 3.55
CA VAL A 32 -0.39 7.08 3.07
C VAL A 32 -1.27 6.21 3.97
N LYS A 33 -1.16 6.38 5.30
CA LYS A 33 -2.00 5.65 6.24
C LYS A 33 -3.48 6.03 6.11
N ASN A 34 -3.79 7.31 5.97
CA ASN A 34 -5.17 7.76 5.82
C ASN A 34 -5.80 7.25 4.54
N ASN A 35 -5.05 7.28 3.43
CA ASN A 35 -5.53 6.76 2.15
C ASN A 35 -5.71 5.24 2.18
N LEU A 36 -4.85 4.49 2.89
CA LEU A 36 -4.99 3.05 3.01
C LEU A 36 -6.18 2.63 3.88
N CYS A 37 -6.44 3.37 4.97
CA CYS A 37 -7.45 3.01 5.96
C CYS A 37 -8.88 3.31 5.51
N GLN A 38 -9.34 2.52 4.54
CA GLN A 38 -10.71 2.53 4.00
C GLN A 38 -11.06 1.15 3.44
N SER A 39 -12.24 1.03 2.84
CA SER A 39 -12.66 -0.18 2.13
C SER A 39 -12.26 -0.12 0.66
N TRP A 40 -11.77 -1.23 0.15
CA TRP A 40 -11.27 -1.39 -1.22
C TRP A 40 -11.97 -2.57 -1.90
N GLN A 41 -12.23 -2.45 -3.19
CA GLN A 41 -12.70 -3.53 -4.04
C GLN A 41 -11.75 -3.73 -5.22
N TYR A 42 -11.71 -4.95 -5.77
CA TYR A 42 -10.91 -5.22 -6.96
C TYR A 42 -11.45 -4.46 -8.16
N ASN A 43 -10.59 -3.71 -8.82
CA ASN A 43 -10.90 -3.04 -10.09
C ASN A 43 -10.59 -3.97 -11.25
N LEU A 44 -11.56 -4.80 -11.60
CA LEU A 44 -11.40 -5.86 -12.61
C LEU A 44 -11.15 -5.29 -14.02
N LEU A 45 -11.78 -4.15 -14.35
CA LEU A 45 -11.58 -3.50 -15.65
C LEU A 45 -10.15 -3.00 -15.79
N ALA A 46 -9.68 -2.24 -14.82
CA ALA A 46 -8.32 -1.72 -14.85
C ALA A 46 -7.26 -2.85 -14.81
N THR A 47 -7.54 -3.93 -14.10
CA THR A 47 -6.65 -5.11 -14.08
C THR A 47 -6.58 -5.77 -15.46
N ARG A 48 -7.70 -5.90 -16.17
CA ARG A 48 -7.73 -6.44 -17.53
C ARG A 48 -6.97 -5.55 -18.51
N GLU A 49 -7.20 -4.25 -18.49
CA GLU A 49 -6.49 -3.27 -19.33
C GLU A 49 -4.98 -3.32 -19.11
N GLU A 50 -4.54 -3.47 -17.87
CA GLU A 50 -3.11 -3.61 -17.55
C GLU A 50 -2.52 -4.89 -18.15
N LEU A 51 -3.22 -6.02 -18.07
CA LEU A 51 -2.76 -7.28 -18.65
C LEU A 51 -2.65 -7.21 -20.18
N GLU A 52 -3.58 -6.53 -20.85
CA GLU A 52 -3.52 -6.30 -22.28
C GLU A 52 -2.35 -5.40 -22.66
N THR A 53 -2.15 -4.31 -21.92
CA THR A 53 -1.05 -3.36 -22.15
C THR A 53 0.31 -4.03 -22.00
N ARG A 54 0.47 -4.93 -21.04
CA ARG A 54 1.71 -5.69 -20.81
C ARG A 54 1.91 -6.85 -21.77
N LYS A 55 0.96 -7.12 -22.67
CA LYS A 55 0.98 -8.28 -23.57
C LYS A 55 1.18 -9.60 -22.82
N ALA A 56 0.47 -9.75 -21.69
CA ALA A 56 0.52 -10.95 -20.89
C ALA A 56 0.23 -12.21 -21.74
N SER A 57 0.86 -13.34 -21.39
CA SER A 57 0.63 -14.60 -22.09
C SER A 57 -0.84 -15.03 -22.02
N VAL A 58 -1.29 -15.86 -22.95
CA VAL A 58 -2.66 -16.40 -22.95
C VAL A 58 -2.94 -17.10 -21.63
N LYS A 59 -2.01 -17.94 -21.16
CA LYS A 59 -2.12 -18.66 -19.90
C LYS A 59 -2.27 -17.72 -18.70
N THR A 60 -1.48 -16.64 -18.65
CA THR A 60 -1.57 -15.63 -17.58
C THR A 60 -2.94 -14.95 -17.60
N ARG A 61 -3.45 -14.60 -18.77
CA ARG A 61 -4.77 -13.97 -18.90
C ARG A 61 -5.90 -14.88 -18.44
N GLU A 62 -5.90 -16.16 -18.85
CA GLU A 62 -6.90 -17.15 -18.41
C GLU A 62 -6.90 -17.36 -16.89
N LEU A 63 -5.73 -17.48 -16.29
CA LEU A 63 -5.58 -17.58 -14.83
C LEU A 63 -6.14 -16.34 -14.12
N MET A 64 -5.83 -15.16 -14.64
CA MET A 64 -6.31 -13.90 -14.06
C MET A 64 -7.81 -13.71 -14.26
N GLU A 65 -8.39 -14.12 -15.38
CA GLU A 65 -9.84 -14.07 -15.58
C GLU A 65 -10.57 -14.97 -14.58
N THR A 66 -10.08 -16.19 -14.36
CA THR A 66 -10.63 -17.09 -13.34
C THR A 66 -10.53 -16.46 -11.95
N TRP A 67 -9.38 -15.94 -11.60
CA TRP A 67 -9.15 -15.27 -10.32
C TRP A 67 -10.03 -14.04 -10.13
N MET A 68 -10.20 -13.22 -11.19
CA MET A 68 -11.07 -12.05 -11.16
C MET A 68 -12.54 -12.42 -10.90
N LEU A 69 -13.04 -13.48 -11.54
CA LEU A 69 -14.41 -13.98 -11.32
C LEU A 69 -14.61 -14.42 -9.86
N GLU A 70 -13.61 -15.03 -9.24
CA GLU A 70 -13.67 -15.42 -7.84
C GLU A 70 -13.65 -14.20 -6.89
N LYS A 71 -12.90 -13.17 -7.24
CA LYS A 71 -12.64 -12.00 -6.37
C LYS A 71 -13.56 -10.81 -6.61
N GLN A 72 -14.43 -10.84 -7.62
CA GLN A 72 -15.27 -9.69 -7.99
C GLN A 72 -16.17 -9.15 -6.85
N PHE A 73 -16.49 -9.96 -5.83
CA PHE A 73 -17.29 -9.56 -4.67
C PHE A 73 -16.47 -9.47 -3.39
N THR A 74 -15.16 -9.41 -3.51
CA THR A 74 -14.28 -9.32 -2.35
C THR A 74 -14.06 -7.86 -1.97
N GLU A 75 -14.34 -7.54 -0.71
CA GLU A 75 -14.02 -6.26 -0.09
C GLU A 75 -12.84 -6.43 0.86
N LEU A 76 -11.87 -5.54 0.77
CA LEU A 76 -10.71 -5.46 1.66
C LEU A 76 -10.83 -4.18 2.49
N LYS A 77 -10.73 -4.28 3.80
CA LYS A 77 -10.79 -3.12 4.69
C LYS A 77 -9.57 -3.05 5.59
N PHE A 78 -8.90 -1.92 5.54
CA PHE A 78 -7.80 -1.58 6.44
C PHE A 78 -8.28 -0.57 7.47
N SER A 79 -8.15 -0.87 8.75
CA SER A 79 -8.56 0.01 9.83
C SER A 79 -7.35 0.68 10.49
N LYS A 80 -7.52 1.89 11.04
CA LYS A 80 -6.43 2.69 11.64
C LYS A 80 -5.78 2.03 12.85
N ASP A 81 -6.49 1.13 13.52
CA ASP A 81 -6.02 0.35 14.66
C ASP A 81 -5.11 -0.84 14.28
N GLY A 82 -4.92 -1.10 12.96
CA GLY A 82 -4.15 -2.22 12.46
C GLY A 82 -4.97 -3.48 12.20
N THR A 83 -6.30 -3.40 12.27
CA THR A 83 -7.18 -4.50 11.89
C THR A 83 -7.33 -4.56 10.37
N PHE A 84 -7.21 -5.76 9.81
CA PHE A 84 -7.49 -6.09 8.41
C PHE A 84 -8.73 -6.97 8.34
N GLN A 85 -9.62 -6.70 7.41
CA GLN A 85 -10.80 -7.51 7.13
C GLN A 85 -10.88 -7.79 5.62
N MET A 86 -11.20 -9.02 5.28
CA MET A 86 -11.52 -9.44 3.92
C MET A 86 -12.90 -10.08 3.94
N LYS A 87 -13.83 -9.48 3.24
CA LYS A 87 -15.19 -10.00 3.09
C LYS A 87 -15.36 -10.53 1.67
N TRP A 88 -15.71 -11.79 1.56
CA TRP A 88 -16.04 -12.44 0.30
C TRP A 88 -17.38 -13.17 0.44
N LYS A 89 -18.40 -12.66 -0.27
CA LYS A 89 -19.81 -13.11 -0.10
C LYS A 89 -20.20 -12.99 1.39
N ASP A 90 -20.58 -14.10 2.01
CA ASP A 90 -20.98 -14.16 3.42
C ASP A 90 -19.84 -14.52 4.37
N MET A 91 -18.64 -14.74 3.84
CA MET A 91 -17.47 -15.06 4.64
C MET A 91 -16.70 -13.78 5.01
N LEU A 92 -16.41 -13.64 6.30
CA LEU A 92 -15.56 -12.58 6.82
C LEU A 92 -14.31 -13.19 7.43
N THR A 93 -13.16 -12.82 6.87
CA THR A 93 -11.86 -13.16 7.41
C THR A 93 -11.25 -11.91 8.05
N THR A 94 -10.74 -12.06 9.27
CA THR A 94 -10.12 -10.96 10.01
C THR A 94 -8.67 -11.27 10.30
N GLY A 95 -7.83 -10.27 10.21
CA GLY A 95 -6.41 -10.36 10.49
C GLY A 95 -5.86 -9.04 11.00
N THR A 96 -4.55 -8.91 10.97
CA THR A 96 -3.87 -7.67 11.31
C THR A 96 -3.01 -7.20 10.15
N TRP A 97 -2.76 -5.90 10.10
CA TRP A 97 -1.87 -5.33 9.11
C TRP A 97 -0.93 -4.30 9.73
N LYS A 98 0.22 -4.12 9.11
CA LYS A 98 1.18 -3.08 9.46
C LYS A 98 2.04 -2.68 8.28
N PHE A 99 2.51 -1.44 8.30
CA PHE A 99 3.50 -0.99 7.34
C PHE A 99 4.88 -1.61 7.60
N LYS A 100 5.57 -1.88 6.49
CA LYS A 100 6.97 -2.22 6.42
C LYS A 100 7.71 -1.22 5.52
N LYS A 101 9.04 -1.24 5.54
CA LYS A 101 9.91 -0.41 4.71
C LYS A 101 9.47 1.06 4.60
N ARG A 102 9.17 1.69 5.74
CA ARG A 102 8.74 3.10 5.82
C ARG A 102 7.45 3.41 5.04
N GLY A 103 6.52 2.46 4.97
CA GLY A 103 5.23 2.65 4.32
C GLY A 103 5.18 2.24 2.85
N LYS A 104 6.27 1.68 2.30
CA LYS A 104 6.30 1.15 0.93
C LYS A 104 5.74 -0.26 0.81
N GLU A 105 5.60 -0.96 1.92
CA GLU A 105 5.08 -2.32 1.95
C GLU A 105 4.04 -2.45 3.06
N ILE A 106 3.11 -3.36 2.87
CA ILE A 106 2.11 -3.79 3.84
C ILE A 106 2.36 -5.26 4.17
N GLN A 107 2.45 -5.57 5.44
CA GLN A 107 2.37 -6.94 5.93
C GLN A 107 0.97 -7.20 6.45
N ILE A 108 0.31 -8.21 5.92
CA ILE A 108 -0.98 -8.73 6.40
C ILE A 108 -0.70 -10.07 7.09
N VAL A 109 -1.39 -10.33 8.21
CA VAL A 109 -1.32 -11.60 8.93
C VAL A 109 -2.74 -12.11 9.15
N ILE A 110 -3.04 -13.29 8.64
CA ILE A 110 -4.32 -14.00 8.78
C ILE A 110 -3.97 -15.43 9.19
N ASP A 111 -4.56 -15.94 10.26
CA ASP A 111 -4.35 -17.31 10.75
C ASP A 111 -2.86 -17.69 10.81
N GLU A 112 -2.03 -16.79 11.39
CA GLU A 112 -0.56 -16.91 11.50
C GLU A 112 0.20 -16.85 10.17
N GLN A 113 -0.48 -16.89 9.03
CA GLN A 113 0.13 -16.73 7.71
C GLN A 113 0.43 -15.25 7.44
N LYS A 114 1.66 -15.01 6.99
CA LYS A 114 2.14 -13.64 6.67
C LYS A 114 2.19 -13.47 5.18
N GLN A 115 1.50 -12.44 4.70
CA GLN A 115 1.59 -11.97 3.33
C GLN A 115 2.24 -10.60 3.30
N LEU A 116 3.18 -10.40 2.38
CA LEU A 116 3.85 -9.11 2.18
C LEU A 116 3.45 -8.57 0.80
N LEU A 117 3.03 -7.30 0.78
CA LEU A 117 2.57 -6.62 -0.42
C LEU A 117 3.38 -5.33 -0.60
N SER A 118 3.90 -5.08 -1.80
CA SER A 118 4.43 -3.76 -2.18
C SER A 118 3.29 -2.81 -2.48
N ILE A 119 3.41 -1.55 -2.08
CA ILE A 119 2.51 -0.47 -2.49
C ILE A 119 3.18 0.24 -3.67
N ASP A 120 2.62 0.04 -4.86
CA ASP A 120 3.11 0.68 -6.08
C ASP A 120 2.48 2.06 -6.28
N LEU A 121 1.20 2.20 -5.91
CA LEU A 121 0.46 3.46 -5.94
C LEU A 121 -0.59 3.45 -4.83
N ILE A 122 -0.78 4.58 -4.18
CA ILE A 122 -1.91 4.82 -3.28
C ILE A 122 -2.39 6.27 -3.40
N THR A 123 -3.69 6.42 -3.64
CA THR A 123 -4.42 7.69 -3.66
C THR A 123 -5.67 7.57 -2.81
N GLN A 124 -6.55 8.56 -2.82
CA GLN A 124 -7.85 8.49 -2.17
C GLN A 124 -8.76 7.42 -2.77
N ASP A 125 -8.65 7.17 -4.08
CA ASP A 125 -9.61 6.35 -4.83
C ASP A 125 -8.97 5.11 -5.49
N SER A 126 -7.64 5.02 -5.48
CA SER A 126 -6.91 3.93 -6.14
C SER A 126 -5.78 3.39 -5.27
N LEU A 127 -5.67 2.07 -5.22
CA LEU A 127 -4.58 1.35 -4.57
C LEU A 127 -4.05 0.29 -5.53
N ILE A 128 -2.76 0.33 -5.83
CA ILE A 128 -2.07 -0.70 -6.61
C ILE A 128 -1.09 -1.38 -5.68
N ILE A 129 -1.25 -2.69 -5.53
CA ILE A 129 -0.40 -3.53 -4.70
C ILE A 129 0.13 -4.71 -5.53
N THR A 130 1.34 -5.13 -5.22
CA THR A 130 1.97 -6.31 -5.80
C THR A 130 2.37 -7.27 -4.69
N PRO A 131 1.90 -8.53 -4.69
CA PRO A 131 2.39 -9.54 -3.78
C PRO A 131 3.90 -9.73 -3.93
N ILE A 132 4.63 -9.73 -2.81
CA ILE A 132 6.05 -10.04 -2.79
C ILE A 132 6.17 -11.54 -2.54
N THR A 133 6.27 -12.31 -3.62
CA THR A 133 6.45 -13.76 -3.61
C THR A 133 7.77 -14.12 -4.28
N GLU A 134 8.28 -15.33 -4.03
CA GLU A 134 9.47 -15.83 -4.73
C GLU A 134 9.19 -16.22 -6.19
N GLU A 135 7.92 -16.31 -6.57
CA GLU A 135 7.47 -16.59 -7.94
C GLU A 135 7.09 -15.27 -8.62
N ASP A 136 7.92 -14.85 -9.55
CA ASP A 136 7.89 -13.53 -10.25
C ASP A 136 6.66 -13.31 -11.18
N GLU A 137 5.69 -14.20 -11.22
CA GLU A 137 4.58 -14.12 -12.18
C GLU A 137 3.34 -13.37 -11.68
N PHE A 138 3.30 -12.90 -10.42
CA PHE A 138 2.09 -12.29 -9.92
C PHE A 138 1.97 -10.80 -10.24
N THR A 139 0.96 -10.57 -10.98
CA THR A 139 0.40 -9.35 -11.49
C THR A 139 0.04 -8.38 -10.36
N ARG A 140 0.25 -7.11 -10.62
CA ARG A 140 -0.28 -6.02 -9.80
C ARG A 140 -1.78 -6.19 -9.62
N VAL A 141 -2.24 -5.98 -8.41
CA VAL A 141 -3.65 -5.96 -8.07
C VAL A 141 -4.11 -4.52 -7.98
N LEU A 142 -5.06 -4.14 -8.83
CA LEU A 142 -5.63 -2.82 -8.85
C LEU A 142 -6.92 -2.82 -8.03
N LEU A 143 -6.99 -1.90 -7.09
CA LEU A 143 -8.12 -1.73 -6.19
C LEU A 143 -8.70 -0.33 -6.35
N ALA A 144 -10.02 -0.23 -6.32
CA ALA A 144 -10.75 1.03 -6.25
C ALA A 144 -11.43 1.16 -4.90
N LYS A 145 -11.65 2.40 -4.47
CA LYS A 145 -12.41 2.67 -3.26
C LYS A 145 -13.81 2.10 -3.37
N ASN A 146 -14.25 1.40 -2.34
CA ASN A 146 -15.64 0.98 -2.22
C ASN A 146 -16.51 2.18 -1.81
N SER A 147 -17.50 2.50 -2.64
CA SER A 147 -18.42 3.65 -2.46
C SER A 147 -19.53 3.32 -1.48
#